data_1d6d7dc96a8cdebbb5175a0d599c79f5
#
_entry.id   1d6d7dc96a8cdebbb5175a0d599c79f5
#
_cell.length_a   1.000
_cell.length_b   1.000
_cell.length_c   1.000
_cell.angle_alpha   90.00
_cell.angle_beta   90.00
_cell.angle_gamma   90.00
#
_symmetry.space_group_name_H-M   'P 1'
#
loop_
_entity.id
_entity.type
_entity.pdbx_description
1 polymer ?
#
loop_
_entity_poly.entity_id
_entity_poly.type
_entity_poly.pdbx_seq_one_letter_code
_entity_poly.pdbx_strand_id
1 'polypeptide(L)'
;MNKNMLYRSIPKVDVLLEDPEIQGLIETYSRDTVVESIHLEMDALRKYIGTCEDEEKAKEQIGNLNMNVRRTVTAMHTPNMRSVINGTGTILHTNLGRAPISQKHMNRIAQIATGYSNLEYNLEAGRRGERYSHFEKLLCKITGAEAAMAVNNNAAAVMLILSSLAKGGEVVVSRGELVEIGGKFRVPDVMEQSGATLVEVGTTNKTHYDDYESAITEETKALLKVHTSNYRIVGFTESVGIDELVPIAKEHDIPVIEDLGSGVLIDLSKYGITYEPTVQDSIRKGADVVCFSGDKLLGGPQAGIII
;
A
#
# COMPACT_ATOMS: atom_id res chain seq x y z
N MET A 1 -53.63 -4.25 16.44
CA MET A 1 -52.55 -3.36 16.88
C MET A 1 -52.90 -1.91 16.60
N ASN A 2 -52.86 -1.04 17.61
CA ASN A 2 -53.11 0.40 17.43
C ASN A 2 -51.78 1.16 17.22
N LYS A 3 -51.35 1.28 15.96
CA LYS A 3 -50.10 1.94 15.59
C LYS A 3 -49.97 3.37 16.12
N ASN A 4 -51.09 4.11 16.19
CA ASN A 4 -51.09 5.50 16.71
C ASN A 4 -50.71 5.57 18.20
N MET A 5 -51.09 4.58 18.99
CA MET A 5 -50.70 4.50 20.41
C MET A 5 -49.20 4.19 20.55
N LEU A 6 -48.66 3.30 19.70
CA LEU A 6 -47.23 2.97 19.69
C LEU A 6 -46.38 4.16 19.28
N TYR A 7 -46.76 4.92 18.25
CA TYR A 7 -46.04 6.16 17.88
C TYR A 7 -46.04 7.21 19.03
N ARG A 8 -47.13 7.31 19.79
CA ARG A 8 -47.22 8.21 20.94
C ARG A 8 -46.38 7.74 22.15
N SER A 9 -46.09 6.45 22.25
CA SER A 9 -45.24 5.90 23.31
C SER A 9 -43.75 6.02 23.05
N ILE A 10 -43.31 6.44 21.84
CA ILE A 10 -41.93 6.77 21.58
C ILE A 10 -41.53 8.00 22.42
N PRO A 11 -40.48 7.92 23.24
CA PRO A 11 -40.01 9.05 24.05
C PRO A 11 -39.63 10.24 23.16
N LYS A 12 -39.82 11.47 23.61
CA LYS A 12 -39.32 12.66 22.94
C LYS A 12 -37.81 12.76 23.11
N VAL A 13 -37.15 13.44 22.17
CA VAL A 13 -35.67 13.65 22.19
C VAL A 13 -35.24 14.28 23.51
N ASP A 14 -35.98 15.32 24.00
CA ASP A 14 -35.64 16.02 25.24
C ASP A 14 -35.71 15.08 26.45
N VAL A 15 -36.68 14.17 26.50
CA VAL A 15 -36.82 13.17 27.57
C VAL A 15 -35.66 12.15 27.52
N LEU A 16 -35.26 11.72 26.33
CA LEU A 16 -34.13 10.83 26.18
C LEU A 16 -32.82 11.50 26.61
N LEU A 17 -32.65 12.78 26.31
CA LEU A 17 -31.46 13.54 26.71
C LEU A 17 -31.35 13.73 28.25
N GLU A 18 -32.44 13.61 29.00
CA GLU A 18 -32.42 13.64 30.48
C GLU A 18 -32.11 12.27 31.10
N ASP A 19 -32.13 11.19 30.30
CA ASP A 19 -31.83 9.84 30.78
C ASP A 19 -30.35 9.72 31.20
N PRO A 20 -30.05 9.17 32.41
CA PRO A 20 -28.68 9.05 32.93
C PRO A 20 -27.72 8.26 32.00
N GLU A 21 -28.21 7.22 31.30
CA GLU A 21 -27.40 6.46 30.35
C GLU A 21 -27.03 7.33 29.15
N ILE A 22 -27.97 8.11 28.64
CA ILE A 22 -27.75 9.02 27.52
C ILE A 22 -26.80 10.17 27.90
N GLN A 23 -26.93 10.70 29.11
CA GLN A 23 -26.03 11.70 29.68
C GLN A 23 -24.59 11.16 29.75
N GLY A 24 -24.38 9.92 30.20
CA GLY A 24 -23.06 9.28 30.18
C GLY A 24 -22.47 9.13 28.78
N LEU A 25 -23.31 8.93 27.76
CA LEU A 25 -22.84 8.94 26.36
C LEU A 25 -22.43 10.35 25.90
N ILE A 26 -23.16 11.39 26.31
CA ILE A 26 -22.84 12.78 25.98
C ILE A 26 -21.46 13.19 26.57
N GLU A 27 -21.22 12.80 27.83
CA GLU A 27 -19.91 13.05 28.47
C GLU A 27 -18.75 12.33 27.77
N THR A 28 -18.99 11.12 27.25
CA THR A 28 -17.96 10.28 26.63
C THR A 28 -17.67 10.67 25.18
N TYR A 29 -18.70 11.02 24.41
CA TYR A 29 -18.58 11.21 22.96
C TYR A 29 -18.79 12.67 22.54
N SER A 30 -20.00 13.12 22.42
CA SER A 30 -20.41 14.52 22.28
C SER A 30 -21.93 14.59 22.23
N ARG A 31 -22.49 15.75 22.59
CA ARG A 31 -23.94 15.97 22.51
C ARG A 31 -24.47 15.80 21.08
N ASP A 32 -23.75 16.33 20.08
CA ASP A 32 -24.21 16.33 18.69
C ASP A 32 -24.29 14.91 18.13
N THR A 33 -23.29 14.07 18.38
CA THR A 33 -23.30 12.66 17.96
C THR A 33 -24.43 11.87 18.64
N VAL A 34 -24.67 12.12 19.93
CA VAL A 34 -25.75 11.43 20.65
C VAL A 34 -27.11 11.85 20.10
N VAL A 35 -27.34 13.14 19.85
CA VAL A 35 -28.58 13.66 19.25
C VAL A 35 -28.79 13.08 17.85
N GLU A 36 -27.77 13.04 17.02
CA GLU A 36 -27.82 12.40 15.70
C GLU A 36 -28.23 10.93 15.80
N SER A 37 -27.61 10.19 16.71
CA SER A 37 -27.91 8.78 16.93
C SER A 37 -29.33 8.56 17.44
N ILE A 38 -29.85 9.43 18.34
CA ILE A 38 -31.23 9.41 18.77
C ILE A 38 -32.17 9.57 17.57
N HIS A 39 -31.93 10.55 16.70
CA HIS A 39 -32.77 10.76 15.52
C HIS A 39 -32.74 9.55 14.58
N LEU A 40 -31.57 8.98 14.31
CA LEU A 40 -31.43 7.77 13.47
C LEU A 40 -32.24 6.59 14.03
N GLU A 41 -32.11 6.32 15.32
CA GLU A 41 -32.80 5.19 15.96
C GLU A 41 -34.32 5.44 16.08
N MET A 42 -34.76 6.66 16.37
CA MET A 42 -36.16 7.01 16.35
C MET A 42 -36.80 6.86 14.96
N ASP A 43 -36.10 7.23 13.90
CA ASP A 43 -36.60 7.07 12.54
C ASP A 43 -36.63 5.60 12.12
N ALA A 44 -35.62 4.81 12.51
CA ALA A 44 -35.62 3.37 12.31
C ALA A 44 -36.80 2.70 13.06
N LEU A 45 -37.04 3.10 14.32
CA LEU A 45 -38.15 2.62 15.13
C LEU A 45 -39.52 2.98 14.53
N ARG A 46 -39.71 4.21 14.06
CA ARG A 46 -40.92 4.63 13.34
C ARG A 46 -41.20 3.78 12.11
N LYS A 47 -40.16 3.52 11.28
CA LYS A 47 -40.28 2.63 10.12
C LYS A 47 -40.66 1.21 10.54
N TYR A 48 -40.01 0.68 11.58
CA TYR A 48 -40.32 -0.65 12.13
C TYR A 48 -41.78 -0.76 12.57
N ILE A 49 -42.29 0.18 13.37
CA ILE A 49 -43.71 0.21 13.82
C ILE A 49 -44.66 0.30 12.61
N GLY A 50 -44.29 1.02 11.57
CA GLY A 50 -45.05 1.13 10.32
C GLY A 50 -45.31 -0.21 9.62
N THR A 51 -44.35 -1.12 9.69
CA THR A 51 -44.37 -2.43 9.00
C THR A 51 -44.70 -3.60 9.95
N CYS A 52 -44.49 -3.44 11.27
CA CYS A 52 -44.72 -4.47 12.26
C CYS A 52 -46.22 -4.76 12.45
N GLU A 53 -46.58 -6.04 12.56
CA GLU A 53 -47.95 -6.50 12.85
C GLU A 53 -48.11 -7.00 14.29
N ASP A 54 -47.03 -7.17 15.03
CA ASP A 54 -46.95 -7.69 16.38
C ASP A 54 -46.73 -6.54 17.38
N GLU A 55 -47.75 -6.31 18.24
CA GLU A 55 -47.74 -5.20 19.19
C GLU A 55 -46.69 -5.37 20.30
N GLU A 56 -46.48 -6.60 20.76
CA GLU A 56 -45.51 -6.87 21.84
C GLU A 56 -44.06 -6.67 21.34
N LYS A 57 -43.76 -7.10 20.11
CA LYS A 57 -42.46 -6.81 19.50
C LYS A 57 -42.23 -5.33 19.30
N ALA A 58 -43.26 -4.57 18.93
CA ALA A 58 -43.13 -3.14 18.76
C ALA A 58 -42.87 -2.44 20.11
N LYS A 59 -43.51 -2.85 21.19
CA LYS A 59 -43.26 -2.34 22.56
C LYS A 59 -41.85 -2.69 23.03
N GLU A 60 -41.37 -3.92 22.77
CA GLU A 60 -40.01 -4.34 23.06
C GLU A 60 -38.97 -3.45 22.38
N GLN A 61 -39.17 -3.14 21.09
CA GLN A 61 -38.25 -2.25 20.34
C GLN A 61 -38.26 -0.81 20.89
N ILE A 62 -39.42 -0.33 21.36
CA ILE A 62 -39.50 0.97 22.04
C ILE A 62 -38.70 0.94 23.35
N GLY A 63 -38.82 -0.15 24.14
CA GLY A 63 -38.04 -0.32 25.36
C GLY A 63 -36.53 -0.43 25.15
N ASN A 64 -36.11 -0.90 23.98
CA ASN A 64 -34.71 -1.05 23.63
C ASN A 64 -34.07 0.21 23.03
N LEU A 65 -34.79 1.34 22.97
CA LEU A 65 -34.33 2.55 22.25
C LEU A 65 -33.01 3.08 22.82
N ASN A 66 -32.84 3.20 24.14
CA ASN A 66 -31.58 3.66 24.76
C ASN A 66 -30.40 2.73 24.41
N MET A 67 -30.63 1.43 24.49
CA MET A 67 -29.61 0.43 24.12
C MET A 67 -29.22 0.55 22.66
N ASN A 68 -30.17 0.78 21.75
CA ASN A 68 -29.92 0.98 20.33
C ASN A 68 -29.12 2.27 20.08
N VAL A 69 -29.52 3.38 20.73
CA VAL A 69 -28.78 4.67 20.66
C VAL A 69 -27.33 4.46 21.11
N ARG A 70 -27.12 3.80 22.26
CA ARG A 70 -25.76 3.48 22.73
C ARG A 70 -24.95 2.69 21.72
N ARG A 71 -25.55 1.65 21.11
CA ARG A 71 -24.91 0.84 20.08
C ARG A 71 -24.50 1.68 18.86
N THR A 72 -25.38 2.56 18.40
CA THR A 72 -25.14 3.43 17.24
C THR A 72 -24.06 4.46 17.53
N VAL A 73 -24.10 5.14 18.68
CA VAL A 73 -23.03 6.06 19.12
C VAL A 73 -21.69 5.34 19.19
N THR A 74 -21.65 4.18 19.81
CA THR A 74 -20.42 3.38 19.92
C THR A 74 -19.91 2.94 18.54
N ALA A 75 -20.80 2.52 17.64
CA ALA A 75 -20.43 2.13 16.28
C ALA A 75 -19.85 3.28 15.47
N MET A 76 -20.40 4.49 15.59
CA MET A 76 -19.89 5.70 14.92
C MET A 76 -18.47 6.06 15.35
N HIS A 77 -18.10 5.77 16.60
CA HIS A 77 -16.78 6.07 17.16
C HIS A 77 -15.81 4.88 17.14
N THR A 78 -16.29 3.71 16.75
CA THR A 78 -15.42 2.53 16.62
C THR A 78 -14.68 2.61 15.29
N PRO A 79 -13.34 2.63 15.29
CA PRO A 79 -12.58 2.61 14.04
C PRO A 79 -12.94 1.40 13.16
N ASN A 80 -13.11 1.63 11.86
CA ASN A 80 -13.40 0.55 10.91
C ASN A 80 -12.21 -0.40 10.75
N MET A 81 -10.99 0.12 10.87
CA MET A 81 -9.76 -0.69 10.83
C MET A 81 -9.57 -1.43 12.14
N ARG A 82 -9.43 -2.75 12.05
CA ARG A 82 -9.31 -3.64 13.22
C ARG A 82 -8.18 -4.62 13.02
N SER A 83 -7.57 -5.01 14.13
CA SER A 83 -6.63 -6.13 14.14
C SER A 83 -7.37 -7.44 13.79
N VAL A 84 -6.76 -8.24 12.94
CA VAL A 84 -7.29 -9.55 12.51
C VAL A 84 -6.22 -10.62 12.66
N ILE A 85 -6.66 -11.88 12.75
CA ILE A 85 -5.77 -13.05 12.74
C ILE A 85 -5.61 -13.49 11.28
N ASN A 86 -4.38 -13.49 10.77
CA ASN A 86 -4.09 -14.02 9.44
C ASN A 86 -4.00 -15.56 9.49
N GLY A 87 -5.05 -16.23 9.07
CA GLY A 87 -5.11 -17.70 8.91
C GLY A 87 -5.04 -18.17 7.45
N THR A 88 -4.61 -17.32 6.51
CA THR A 88 -4.65 -17.62 5.07
C THR A 88 -3.49 -18.48 4.57
N GLY A 89 -2.41 -18.60 5.34
CA GLY A 89 -1.16 -19.21 4.89
C GLY A 89 -0.25 -18.30 4.05
N THR A 90 -0.69 -17.08 3.72
CA THR A 90 0.09 -16.08 2.98
C THR A 90 0.60 -15.01 3.94
N ILE A 91 1.90 -14.96 4.21
CA ILE A 91 2.49 -14.03 5.20
C ILE A 91 2.35 -12.57 4.75
N LEU A 92 2.75 -12.26 3.51
CA LEU A 92 2.64 -10.92 2.93
C LEU A 92 1.31 -10.76 2.18
N HIS A 93 0.19 -10.87 2.92
CA HIS A 93 -1.13 -10.83 2.33
C HIS A 93 -1.53 -9.38 2.00
N THR A 94 -1.75 -9.08 0.72
CA THR A 94 -2.06 -7.73 0.21
C THR A 94 -3.22 -7.07 0.95
N ASN A 95 -4.32 -7.80 1.19
CA ASN A 95 -5.53 -7.27 1.84
C ASN A 95 -5.42 -7.20 3.38
N LEU A 96 -4.35 -7.74 3.97
CA LEU A 96 -4.16 -7.80 5.42
C LEU A 96 -2.98 -6.92 5.89
N GLY A 97 -2.58 -5.93 5.09
CA GLY A 97 -1.58 -4.93 5.46
C GLY A 97 -0.13 -5.31 5.13
N ARG A 98 0.10 -6.46 4.46
CA ARG A 98 1.43 -6.95 4.06
C ARG A 98 2.37 -7.16 5.26
N ALA A 99 3.58 -6.56 5.28
CA ALA A 99 4.55 -6.77 6.35
C ALA A 99 4.14 -6.06 7.66
N PRO A 100 3.95 -6.79 8.78
CA PRO A 100 3.71 -6.16 10.07
C PRO A 100 4.96 -5.47 10.60
N ILE A 101 4.81 -4.26 11.12
CA ILE A 101 5.90 -3.52 11.77
C ILE A 101 6.02 -3.97 13.23
N SER A 102 7.25 -4.22 13.69
CA SER A 102 7.47 -4.65 15.07
C SER A 102 7.08 -3.57 16.10
N GLN A 103 6.61 -3.99 17.28
CA GLN A 103 6.22 -3.07 18.36
C GLN A 103 7.37 -2.14 18.76
N LYS A 104 8.63 -2.63 18.73
CA LYS A 104 9.82 -1.81 19.00
C LYS A 104 9.92 -0.62 18.05
N HIS A 105 9.71 -0.84 16.76
CA HIS A 105 9.76 0.23 15.76
C HIS A 105 8.54 1.15 15.86
N MET A 106 7.34 0.61 16.12
CA MET A 106 6.13 1.41 16.33
C MET A 106 6.27 2.34 17.53
N ASN A 107 6.84 1.87 18.64
CA ASN A 107 7.10 2.72 19.81
C ASN A 107 8.03 3.88 19.47
N ARG A 108 9.07 3.63 18.65
CA ARG A 108 9.99 4.69 18.20
C ARG A 108 9.30 5.70 17.28
N ILE A 109 8.48 5.23 16.35
CA ILE A 109 7.69 6.09 15.45
C ILE A 109 6.73 6.95 16.27
N ALA A 110 6.03 6.37 17.25
CA ALA A 110 5.11 7.09 18.11
C ALA A 110 5.82 8.23 18.87
N GLN A 111 7.01 7.98 19.43
CA GLN A 111 7.80 9.03 20.12
C GLN A 111 8.14 10.23 19.22
N ILE A 112 8.38 9.97 17.91
CA ILE A 112 8.69 11.04 16.96
C ILE A 112 7.41 11.71 16.47
N ALA A 113 6.36 10.96 16.21
CA ALA A 113 5.12 11.45 15.61
C ALA A 113 4.24 12.26 16.58
N THR A 114 4.40 12.06 17.90
CA THR A 114 3.65 12.79 18.93
C THR A 114 4.26 14.12 19.35
N GLY A 115 5.37 14.52 18.71
CA GLY A 115 6.05 15.79 19.00
C GLY A 115 6.61 16.43 17.73
N TYR A 116 7.29 17.56 17.92
CA TYR A 116 8.05 18.17 16.83
C TYR A 116 9.29 17.33 16.52
N SER A 117 9.65 17.25 15.24
CA SER A 117 10.82 16.50 14.78
C SER A 117 11.62 17.29 13.76
N ASN A 118 12.85 16.85 13.54
CA ASN A 118 13.76 17.43 12.55
C ASN A 118 13.56 16.86 11.14
N LEU A 119 12.35 16.43 10.78
CA LEU A 119 12.05 15.73 9.50
C LEU A 119 12.62 16.47 8.27
N GLU A 120 12.53 17.80 8.26
CA GLU A 120 13.09 18.66 7.21
C GLU A 120 14.02 19.74 7.81
N TYR A 121 14.71 19.44 8.90
CA TYR A 121 15.59 20.40 9.55
C TYR A 121 16.94 19.77 9.89
N ASN A 122 18.02 20.39 9.41
CA ASN A 122 19.37 20.01 9.76
C ASN A 122 19.76 20.72 11.07
N LEU A 123 19.84 19.95 12.16
CA LEU A 123 20.13 20.47 13.51
C LEU A 123 21.54 21.08 13.63
N GLU A 124 22.52 20.52 12.91
CA GLU A 124 23.91 21.00 12.97
C GLU A 124 24.07 22.31 12.19
N ALA A 125 23.47 22.38 11.00
CA ALA A 125 23.55 23.55 10.15
C ALA A 125 22.54 24.66 10.51
N GLY A 126 21.56 24.38 11.39
CA GLY A 126 20.53 25.33 11.80
C GLY A 126 19.63 25.81 10.67
N ARG A 127 19.39 24.98 9.64
CA ARG A 127 18.61 25.33 8.43
C ARG A 127 17.79 24.15 7.91
N ARG A 128 16.95 24.42 6.92
CA ARG A 128 16.17 23.38 6.23
C ARG A 128 17.09 22.28 5.70
N GLY A 129 16.67 21.02 5.91
CA GLY A 129 17.31 19.79 5.44
C GLY A 129 16.40 19.00 4.53
N GLU A 130 16.92 17.87 4.05
CA GLU A 130 16.23 16.94 3.14
C GLU A 130 15.70 15.74 3.91
N ARG A 131 14.46 15.29 3.61
CA ARG A 131 13.81 14.14 4.28
C ARG A 131 14.60 12.85 4.12
N TYR A 132 15.09 12.56 2.93
CA TYR A 132 15.81 11.32 2.64
C TYR A 132 17.19 11.24 3.30
N SER A 133 17.76 12.34 3.73
CA SER A 133 19.04 12.35 4.48
C SER A 133 18.99 11.52 5.77
N HIS A 134 17.78 11.24 6.32
CA HIS A 134 17.59 10.43 7.51
C HIS A 134 17.80 8.93 7.30
N PHE A 135 17.69 8.43 6.07
CA PHE A 135 17.80 7.01 5.76
C PHE A 135 18.73 6.67 4.59
N GLU A 136 19.03 7.62 3.70
CA GLU A 136 19.86 7.43 2.49
C GLU A 136 21.19 6.74 2.81
N LYS A 137 21.97 7.32 3.73
CA LYS A 137 23.28 6.75 4.12
C LYS A 137 23.19 5.30 4.61
N LEU A 138 22.10 4.96 5.31
CA LEU A 138 21.87 3.60 5.79
C LEU A 138 21.54 2.66 4.63
N LEU A 139 20.66 3.06 3.73
CA LEU A 139 20.32 2.27 2.54
C LEU A 139 21.56 2.06 1.65
N CYS A 140 22.30 3.11 1.34
CA CYS A 140 23.55 2.99 0.56
C CYS A 140 24.53 2.01 1.23
N LYS A 141 24.71 2.10 2.56
CA LYS A 141 25.61 1.20 3.30
C LYS A 141 25.20 -0.26 3.21
N ILE A 142 23.91 -0.59 3.29
CA ILE A 142 23.43 -1.98 3.31
C ILE A 142 23.20 -2.56 1.91
N THR A 143 22.97 -1.73 0.91
CA THR A 143 22.73 -2.17 -0.49
C THR A 143 23.97 -2.11 -1.36
N GLY A 144 24.88 -1.19 -1.08
CA GLY A 144 26.02 -0.86 -1.92
C GLY A 144 25.74 0.20 -2.98
N ALA A 145 24.54 0.79 -2.97
CA ALA A 145 24.17 1.87 -3.90
C ALA A 145 24.87 3.20 -3.55
N GLU A 146 25.00 4.08 -4.53
CA GLU A 146 25.61 5.42 -4.40
C GLU A 146 24.65 6.45 -3.79
N ALA A 147 23.35 6.31 -4.07
CA ALA A 147 22.28 7.18 -3.56
C ALA A 147 21.02 6.38 -3.27
N ALA A 148 20.11 6.94 -2.47
CA ALA A 148 18.82 6.34 -2.18
C ALA A 148 17.76 7.38 -1.88
N MET A 149 16.54 7.13 -2.37
CA MET A 149 15.37 7.93 -2.05
C MET A 149 14.14 7.07 -1.81
N ALA A 150 13.10 7.66 -1.22
CA ALA A 150 11.83 6.98 -1.00
C ALA A 150 10.66 7.83 -1.51
N VAL A 151 9.70 7.15 -2.11
CA VAL A 151 8.42 7.69 -2.56
C VAL A 151 7.26 6.88 -1.95
N ASN A 152 6.02 7.25 -2.24
CA ASN A 152 4.83 6.71 -1.57
C ASN A 152 4.66 5.18 -1.70
N ASN A 153 5.03 4.61 -2.85
CA ASN A 153 4.96 3.18 -3.14
C ASN A 153 5.81 2.84 -4.38
N ASN A 154 5.98 1.55 -4.66
CA ASN A 154 6.82 1.13 -5.79
C ASN A 154 6.26 1.51 -7.17
N ALA A 155 4.93 1.62 -7.32
CA ALA A 155 4.33 2.13 -8.55
C ALA A 155 4.76 3.58 -8.83
N ALA A 156 4.77 4.42 -7.78
CA ALA A 156 5.29 5.79 -7.88
C ALA A 156 6.80 5.83 -8.14
N ALA A 157 7.56 4.85 -7.63
CA ALA A 157 8.99 4.72 -7.93
C ALA A 157 9.23 4.44 -9.43
N VAL A 158 8.58 3.43 -9.98
CA VAL A 158 8.66 3.11 -11.42
C VAL A 158 8.23 4.30 -12.28
N MET A 159 7.11 4.95 -11.94
CA MET A 159 6.63 6.15 -12.63
C MET A 159 7.66 7.28 -12.61
N LEU A 160 8.25 7.55 -11.45
CA LEU A 160 9.27 8.61 -11.31
C LEU A 160 10.52 8.30 -12.12
N ILE A 161 11.02 7.07 -12.04
CA ILE A 161 12.22 6.64 -12.80
C ILE A 161 11.98 6.81 -14.29
N LEU A 162 10.90 6.23 -14.82
CA LEU A 162 10.60 6.27 -16.25
C LEU A 162 10.35 7.70 -16.75
N SER A 163 9.59 8.52 -16.00
CA SER A 163 9.34 9.91 -16.38
C SER A 163 10.59 10.80 -16.31
N SER A 164 11.58 10.42 -15.51
CA SER A 164 12.83 11.17 -15.37
C SER A 164 13.87 10.76 -16.41
N LEU A 165 13.98 9.46 -16.72
CA LEU A 165 15.06 8.92 -17.55
C LEU A 165 14.64 8.59 -18.99
N ALA A 166 13.33 8.30 -19.20
CA ALA A 166 12.87 7.76 -20.49
C ALA A 166 11.70 8.53 -21.12
N LYS A 167 11.30 9.67 -20.55
CA LYS A 167 10.19 10.46 -21.11
C LYS A 167 10.44 10.86 -22.55
N GLY A 168 9.49 10.53 -23.44
CA GLY A 168 9.54 10.82 -24.86
C GLY A 168 10.44 9.87 -25.66
N GLY A 169 11.00 8.83 -25.05
CA GLY A 169 11.80 7.81 -25.71
C GLY A 169 11.28 6.40 -25.44
N GLU A 170 11.99 5.43 -25.93
CA GLU A 170 11.66 4.01 -25.86
C GLU A 170 12.28 3.34 -24.65
N VAL A 171 11.55 2.37 -24.06
CA VAL A 171 12.06 1.50 -23.02
C VAL A 171 11.81 0.06 -23.44
N VAL A 172 12.90 -0.72 -23.55
CA VAL A 172 12.85 -2.10 -23.97
C VAL A 172 12.64 -3.00 -22.76
N VAL A 173 11.64 -3.89 -22.83
CA VAL A 173 11.29 -4.83 -21.75
C VAL A 173 10.84 -6.18 -22.31
N SER A 174 11.16 -7.27 -21.62
CA SER A 174 10.70 -8.60 -22.00
C SER A 174 9.17 -8.71 -21.91
N ARG A 175 8.53 -9.27 -22.93
CA ARG A 175 7.10 -9.58 -22.94
C ARG A 175 6.70 -10.51 -21.81
N GLY A 176 7.57 -11.42 -21.39
CA GLY A 176 7.37 -12.29 -20.24
C GLY A 176 7.39 -11.56 -18.87
N GLU A 177 7.79 -10.29 -18.84
CA GLU A 177 7.90 -9.47 -17.64
C GLU A 177 6.84 -8.36 -17.56
N LEU A 178 5.89 -8.31 -18.50
CA LEU A 178 4.77 -7.39 -18.49
C LEU A 178 3.70 -7.86 -17.48
N VAL A 179 3.98 -7.61 -16.22
CA VAL A 179 3.16 -8.10 -15.10
C VAL A 179 1.99 -7.16 -14.79
N GLU A 180 0.89 -7.77 -14.28
CA GLU A 180 -0.13 -7.05 -13.51
C GLU A 180 0.06 -7.39 -12.03
N ILE A 181 0.22 -6.37 -11.21
CA ILE A 181 0.33 -6.47 -9.75
C ILE A 181 -0.95 -5.91 -9.11
N GLY A 182 -1.25 -6.30 -7.87
CA GLY A 182 -2.50 -5.96 -7.20
C GLY A 182 -3.00 -4.52 -7.40
N GLY A 183 -4.33 -4.37 -7.56
CA GLY A 183 -4.96 -3.06 -7.80
C GLY A 183 -4.95 -2.60 -9.25
N LYS A 184 -4.77 -3.51 -10.21
CA LYS A 184 -4.70 -3.23 -11.66
C LYS A 184 -3.45 -2.41 -12.08
N PHE A 185 -2.39 -2.46 -11.29
CA PHE A 185 -1.10 -1.91 -11.71
C PHE A 185 -0.51 -2.81 -12.80
N ARG A 186 -0.36 -2.28 -14.01
CA ARG A 186 0.22 -2.93 -15.17
C ARG A 186 1.44 -2.18 -15.63
N VAL A 187 2.52 -2.87 -15.91
CA VAL A 187 3.76 -2.26 -16.41
C VAL A 187 3.51 -1.43 -17.69
N PRO A 188 2.75 -1.90 -18.69
CA PRO A 188 2.43 -1.10 -19.87
C PRO A 188 1.70 0.21 -19.55
N ASP A 189 0.71 0.17 -18.65
CA ASP A 189 -0.09 1.36 -18.29
C ASP A 189 0.79 2.42 -17.60
N VAL A 190 1.70 1.98 -16.75
CA VAL A 190 2.65 2.89 -16.05
C VAL A 190 3.64 3.49 -17.04
N MET A 191 4.10 2.71 -17.99
CA MET A 191 5.03 3.18 -19.02
C MET A 191 4.37 4.27 -19.88
N GLU A 192 3.15 4.03 -20.37
CA GLU A 192 2.37 5.04 -21.12
C GLU A 192 2.16 6.32 -20.30
N GLN A 193 1.75 6.19 -19.03
CA GLN A 193 1.52 7.33 -18.14
C GLN A 193 2.81 8.10 -17.80
N SER A 194 3.98 7.45 -17.80
CA SER A 194 5.26 8.12 -17.60
C SER A 194 5.71 8.95 -18.80
N GLY A 195 5.06 8.76 -19.96
CA GLY A 195 5.41 9.37 -21.23
C GLY A 195 6.54 8.65 -21.96
N ALA A 196 6.90 7.44 -21.55
CA ALA A 196 7.81 6.55 -22.27
C ALA A 196 7.03 5.64 -23.25
N THR A 197 7.69 5.21 -24.30
CA THR A 197 7.15 4.27 -25.27
C THR A 197 7.62 2.86 -24.93
N LEU A 198 6.68 1.93 -24.78
CA LEU A 198 6.97 0.52 -24.53
C LEU A 198 7.46 -0.18 -25.80
N VAL A 199 8.62 -0.82 -25.73
CA VAL A 199 9.16 -1.73 -26.75
C VAL A 199 9.25 -3.13 -26.16
N GLU A 200 8.34 -4.02 -26.59
CA GLU A 200 8.27 -5.39 -26.09
C GLU A 200 9.18 -6.32 -26.89
N VAL A 201 10.01 -7.11 -26.20
CA VAL A 201 10.91 -8.07 -26.85
C VAL A 201 10.63 -9.52 -26.42
N GLY A 202 11.04 -10.47 -27.24
CA GLY A 202 10.84 -11.89 -27.00
C GLY A 202 9.39 -12.33 -27.04
N THR A 203 9.08 -13.37 -26.28
CA THR A 203 7.75 -13.97 -26.15
C THR A 203 7.34 -14.11 -24.69
N THR A 204 6.13 -14.64 -24.41
CA THR A 204 5.65 -14.83 -23.04
C THR A 204 6.58 -15.67 -22.17
N ASN A 205 7.20 -16.70 -22.75
CA ASN A 205 8.00 -17.68 -22.00
C ASN A 205 9.49 -17.66 -22.34
N LYS A 206 9.90 -16.98 -23.42
CA LYS A 206 11.30 -16.91 -23.82
C LYS A 206 11.67 -15.53 -24.31
N THR A 207 12.77 -15.02 -23.78
CA THR A 207 13.44 -13.82 -24.26
C THR A 207 14.94 -14.09 -24.25
N HIS A 208 15.57 -13.84 -25.38
CA HIS A 208 17.01 -14.05 -25.62
C HIS A 208 17.75 -12.72 -25.62
N TYR A 209 19.07 -12.80 -25.50
CA TYR A 209 19.95 -11.65 -25.57
C TYR A 209 19.75 -10.86 -26.88
N ASP A 210 19.73 -11.55 -28.03
CA ASP A 210 19.58 -10.95 -29.36
C ASP A 210 18.22 -10.22 -29.52
N ASP A 211 17.20 -10.59 -28.77
CA ASP A 211 15.89 -9.90 -28.76
C ASP A 211 16.03 -8.46 -28.22
N TYR A 212 16.84 -8.26 -27.17
CA TYR A 212 17.13 -6.94 -26.64
C TYR A 212 18.05 -6.15 -27.56
N GLU A 213 19.16 -6.75 -28.00
CA GLU A 213 20.16 -6.09 -28.84
C GLU A 213 19.52 -5.57 -30.12
N SER A 214 18.72 -6.38 -30.82
CA SER A 214 18.07 -6.01 -32.09
C SER A 214 16.96 -4.98 -31.96
N ALA A 215 16.41 -4.76 -30.73
CA ALA A 215 15.34 -3.82 -30.49
C ALA A 215 15.83 -2.39 -30.16
N ILE A 216 17.11 -2.22 -29.88
CA ILE A 216 17.66 -0.90 -29.53
C ILE A 216 17.72 -0.01 -30.75
N THR A 217 17.23 1.22 -30.62
CA THR A 217 17.22 2.29 -31.61
C THR A 217 17.86 3.56 -31.03
N GLU A 218 17.98 4.62 -31.82
CA GLU A 218 18.42 5.95 -31.36
C GLU A 218 17.41 6.57 -30.34
N GLU A 219 16.15 6.13 -30.35
CA GLU A 219 15.11 6.58 -29.45
C GLU A 219 15.09 5.80 -28.11
N THR A 220 15.85 4.70 -28.02
CA THR A 220 15.90 3.89 -26.78
C THR A 220 16.61 4.65 -25.68
N LYS A 221 15.95 4.75 -24.50
CA LYS A 221 16.46 5.49 -23.32
C LYS A 221 16.80 4.60 -22.14
N ALA A 222 16.28 3.37 -22.10
CA ALA A 222 16.58 2.43 -21.02
C ALA A 222 16.23 0.99 -21.40
N LEU A 223 16.89 0.04 -20.75
CA LEU A 223 16.44 -1.35 -20.64
C LEU A 223 15.76 -1.55 -19.29
N LEU A 224 14.54 -2.09 -19.26
CA LEU A 224 13.80 -2.36 -18.04
C LEU A 224 13.72 -3.86 -17.77
N LYS A 225 14.20 -4.27 -16.61
CA LYS A 225 14.03 -5.60 -16.04
C LYS A 225 12.93 -5.57 -14.98
N VAL A 226 11.92 -6.45 -15.09
CA VAL A 226 10.87 -6.56 -14.07
C VAL A 226 10.92 -7.95 -13.46
N HIS A 227 11.11 -8.02 -12.14
CA HIS A 227 11.14 -9.29 -11.44
C HIS A 227 9.72 -9.85 -11.24
N THR A 228 9.48 -11.08 -11.71
CA THR A 228 8.17 -11.76 -11.66
C THR A 228 7.94 -12.43 -10.31
N SER A 229 7.90 -11.66 -9.22
CA SER A 229 7.80 -12.17 -7.84
C SER A 229 6.45 -12.82 -7.49
N ASN A 230 5.39 -12.56 -8.26
CA ASN A 230 4.02 -12.96 -7.96
C ASN A 230 3.49 -14.13 -8.80
N TYR A 231 4.25 -14.61 -9.79
CA TYR A 231 3.95 -15.79 -10.57
C TYR A 231 5.22 -16.48 -11.09
N ARG A 232 5.08 -17.69 -11.60
CA ARG A 232 6.15 -18.44 -12.26
C ARG A 232 5.65 -19.03 -13.57
N ILE A 233 6.48 -18.96 -14.60
CA ILE A 233 6.31 -19.72 -15.84
C ILE A 233 7.19 -20.95 -15.72
N VAL A 234 6.60 -22.13 -15.89
CA VAL A 234 7.30 -23.42 -15.75
C VAL A 234 7.28 -24.18 -17.07
N GLY A 235 8.40 -24.76 -17.47
CA GLY A 235 8.53 -25.52 -18.72
C GLY A 235 9.66 -24.99 -19.58
N PHE A 236 9.41 -24.79 -20.86
CA PHE A 236 10.39 -24.26 -21.82
C PHE A 236 10.49 -22.74 -21.67
N THR A 237 11.28 -22.27 -20.71
CA THR A 237 11.44 -20.85 -20.38
C THR A 237 12.87 -20.40 -20.54
N GLU A 238 13.05 -19.14 -20.89
CA GLU A 238 14.35 -18.47 -20.96
C GLU A 238 14.15 -16.97 -20.65
N SER A 239 15.08 -16.36 -19.92
CA SER A 239 15.01 -14.95 -19.57
C SER A 239 16.42 -14.37 -19.51
N VAL A 240 16.58 -13.12 -19.87
CA VAL A 240 17.85 -12.38 -19.84
C VAL A 240 18.05 -11.78 -18.45
N GLY A 241 19.21 -12.02 -17.84
CA GLY A 241 19.59 -11.49 -16.54
C GLY A 241 20.13 -10.05 -16.63
N ILE A 242 20.24 -9.37 -15.47
CA ILE A 242 20.85 -8.03 -15.42
C ILE A 242 22.29 -8.07 -15.91
N ASP A 243 23.05 -9.07 -15.52
CA ASP A 243 24.43 -9.30 -15.92
C ASP A 243 24.61 -9.48 -17.43
N GLU A 244 23.56 -9.88 -18.15
CA GLU A 244 23.51 -9.97 -19.61
C GLU A 244 23.00 -8.66 -20.24
N LEU A 245 22.09 -7.92 -19.59
CA LEU A 245 21.59 -6.64 -20.08
C LEU A 245 22.62 -5.51 -19.96
N VAL A 246 23.42 -5.51 -18.89
CA VAL A 246 24.41 -4.46 -18.61
C VAL A 246 25.46 -4.29 -19.75
N PRO A 247 26.04 -5.35 -20.33
CA PRO A 247 26.92 -5.20 -21.50
C PRO A 247 26.22 -4.50 -22.66
N ILE A 248 25.01 -4.91 -23.04
CA ILE A 248 24.22 -4.30 -24.12
C ILE A 248 24.01 -2.80 -23.83
N ALA A 249 23.50 -2.49 -22.61
CA ALA A 249 23.21 -1.12 -22.23
C ALA A 249 24.43 -0.20 -22.28
N LYS A 250 25.61 -0.71 -21.88
CA LYS A 250 26.87 0.05 -21.94
C LYS A 250 27.35 0.33 -23.36
N GLU A 251 27.14 -0.57 -24.31
CA GLU A 251 27.47 -0.34 -25.70
C GLU A 251 26.66 0.80 -26.32
N HIS A 252 25.45 1.03 -25.81
CA HIS A 252 24.53 2.06 -26.29
C HIS A 252 24.41 3.29 -25.38
N ASP A 253 25.17 3.35 -24.28
CA ASP A 253 25.15 4.43 -23.28
C ASP A 253 23.76 4.70 -22.69
N ILE A 254 23.00 3.61 -22.38
CA ILE A 254 21.67 3.65 -21.78
C ILE A 254 21.65 2.91 -20.44
N PRO A 255 20.82 3.32 -19.47
CA PRO A 255 20.74 2.66 -18.17
C PRO A 255 19.95 1.36 -18.22
N VAL A 256 20.33 0.43 -17.30
CA VAL A 256 19.54 -0.73 -16.91
C VAL A 256 18.76 -0.39 -15.64
N ILE A 257 17.45 -0.43 -15.74
CA ILE A 257 16.51 -0.20 -14.63
C ILE A 257 15.96 -1.55 -14.19
N GLU A 258 15.94 -1.84 -12.90
CA GLU A 258 15.27 -3.03 -12.35
C GLU A 258 14.11 -2.67 -11.42
N ASP A 259 12.91 -3.12 -11.78
CA ASP A 259 11.79 -3.23 -10.84
C ASP A 259 11.86 -4.59 -10.14
N LEU A 260 12.58 -4.63 -9.01
CA LEU A 260 12.73 -5.83 -8.19
C LEU A 260 11.45 -6.15 -7.40
N GLY A 261 10.71 -5.14 -7.01
CA GLY A 261 9.44 -5.23 -6.30
C GLY A 261 9.51 -5.83 -4.90
N SER A 262 10.22 -6.92 -4.67
CA SER A 262 10.23 -7.68 -3.41
C SER A 262 10.99 -6.98 -2.27
N GLY A 263 12.12 -6.34 -2.57
CA GLY A 263 12.93 -5.57 -1.62
C GLY A 263 13.65 -6.42 -0.57
N VAL A 264 13.96 -7.69 -0.88
CA VAL A 264 14.71 -8.54 0.03
C VAL A 264 16.16 -8.10 0.15
N LEU A 265 16.66 -7.99 1.39
CA LEU A 265 18.06 -7.62 1.69
C LEU A 265 18.89 -8.79 2.24
N ILE A 266 18.28 -9.94 2.47
CA ILE A 266 18.95 -11.13 3.00
C ILE A 266 18.70 -12.31 2.07
N ASP A 267 19.70 -13.14 1.92
CA ASP A 267 19.59 -14.39 1.17
C ASP A 267 18.69 -15.38 1.91
N LEU A 268 17.46 -15.55 1.44
CA LEU A 268 16.45 -16.42 2.04
C LEU A 268 16.79 -17.91 1.91
N SER A 269 17.65 -18.30 0.95
CA SER A 269 18.05 -19.70 0.77
C SER A 269 18.78 -20.25 1.98
N LYS A 270 19.47 -19.39 2.74
CA LYS A 270 20.12 -19.73 4.02
C LYS A 270 19.13 -20.20 5.10
N TYR A 271 17.84 -19.93 4.92
CA TYR A 271 16.77 -20.32 5.84
C TYR A 271 15.84 -21.39 5.25
N GLY A 272 16.27 -22.07 4.17
CA GLY A 272 15.50 -23.13 3.53
C GLY A 272 14.34 -22.64 2.67
N ILE A 273 14.30 -21.35 2.34
CA ILE A 273 13.33 -20.74 1.43
C ILE A 273 13.95 -20.66 0.02
N THR A 274 13.14 -20.76 -1.02
CA THR A 274 13.62 -20.56 -2.39
C THR A 274 14.35 -19.22 -2.52
N TYR A 275 15.46 -19.21 -3.24
CA TYR A 275 16.23 -17.99 -3.49
C TYR A 275 15.33 -16.92 -4.13
N GLU A 276 15.38 -15.74 -3.56
CA GLU A 276 14.77 -14.51 -4.08
C GLU A 276 15.91 -13.51 -4.34
N PRO A 277 15.98 -12.87 -5.52
CA PRO A 277 17.04 -11.93 -5.84
C PRO A 277 17.10 -10.81 -4.80
N THR A 278 18.30 -10.55 -4.27
CA THR A 278 18.48 -9.49 -3.29
C THR A 278 18.80 -8.16 -3.99
N VAL A 279 18.46 -7.06 -3.32
CA VAL A 279 18.78 -5.70 -3.80
C VAL A 279 20.29 -5.56 -4.06
N GLN A 280 21.12 -6.15 -3.18
CA GLN A 280 22.57 -6.13 -3.34
C GLN A 280 23.04 -6.91 -4.58
N ASP A 281 22.32 -7.97 -4.97
CA ASP A 281 22.66 -8.73 -6.18
C ASP A 281 22.44 -7.90 -7.43
N SER A 282 21.34 -7.15 -7.48
CA SER A 282 21.02 -6.24 -8.59
C SER A 282 22.10 -5.20 -8.79
N ILE A 283 22.54 -4.54 -7.71
CA ILE A 283 23.61 -3.54 -7.74
C ILE A 283 24.94 -4.19 -8.16
N ARG A 284 25.32 -5.35 -7.60
CA ARG A 284 26.55 -6.06 -7.98
C ARG A 284 26.57 -6.50 -9.43
N LYS A 285 25.42 -6.83 -10.00
CA LYS A 285 25.27 -7.18 -11.43
C LYS A 285 25.34 -5.96 -12.35
N GLY A 286 25.29 -4.76 -11.79
CA GLY A 286 25.50 -3.51 -12.49
C GLY A 286 24.21 -2.82 -12.95
N ALA A 287 23.06 -3.10 -12.34
CA ALA A 287 21.87 -2.27 -12.54
C ALA A 287 22.16 -0.82 -12.12
N ASP A 288 21.78 0.14 -12.97
CA ASP A 288 22.02 1.56 -12.74
C ASP A 288 20.96 2.14 -11.78
N VAL A 289 19.73 1.63 -11.84
CA VAL A 289 18.63 2.01 -10.94
C VAL A 289 17.86 0.78 -10.54
N VAL A 290 17.65 0.61 -9.24
CA VAL A 290 16.81 -0.48 -8.69
C VAL A 290 15.69 0.11 -7.85
N CYS A 291 14.44 -0.36 -8.05
CA CYS A 291 13.33 0.03 -7.21
C CYS A 291 12.61 -1.17 -6.60
N PHE A 292 12.05 -0.96 -5.40
CA PHE A 292 11.37 -2.01 -4.65
C PHE A 292 10.42 -1.47 -3.59
N SER A 293 9.52 -2.35 -3.11
CA SER A 293 8.51 -2.00 -2.09
C SER A 293 9.07 -2.11 -0.67
N GLY A 294 8.76 -1.13 0.18
CA GLY A 294 9.14 -1.15 1.59
C GLY A 294 8.34 -2.13 2.44
N ASP A 295 7.09 -2.41 2.08
CA ASP A 295 6.11 -3.20 2.85
C ASP A 295 6.01 -4.68 2.42
N LYS A 296 6.99 -5.15 1.67
CA LYS A 296 7.14 -6.57 1.32
C LYS A 296 8.29 -7.21 2.13
N LEU A 297 9.27 -7.83 1.46
CA LEU A 297 10.37 -8.54 2.11
C LEU A 297 11.37 -7.62 2.82
N LEU A 298 11.37 -6.30 2.55
CA LEU A 298 12.07 -5.34 3.38
C LEU A 298 11.50 -5.27 4.81
N GLY A 299 10.22 -5.55 5.01
CA GLY A 299 9.56 -5.59 6.32
C GLY A 299 9.32 -4.22 6.95
N GLY A 300 9.23 -3.17 6.13
CA GLY A 300 8.99 -1.78 6.54
C GLY A 300 7.55 -1.29 6.24
N PRO A 301 7.32 0.02 6.34
CA PRO A 301 6.05 0.62 5.91
C PRO A 301 5.94 0.63 4.38
N GLN A 302 4.73 0.89 3.88
CA GLN A 302 4.53 1.11 2.46
C GLN A 302 5.37 2.30 1.98
N ALA A 303 6.28 2.01 1.06
CA ALA A 303 7.11 2.97 0.36
C ALA A 303 7.60 2.37 -0.95
N GLY A 304 7.95 3.19 -1.93
CA GLY A 304 8.80 2.82 -3.04
C GLY A 304 10.22 3.31 -2.76
N ILE A 305 11.16 2.40 -2.68
CA ILE A 305 12.57 2.73 -2.52
C ILE A 305 13.22 2.73 -3.89
N ILE A 306 14.02 3.74 -4.17
CA ILE A 306 14.84 3.89 -5.38
C ILE A 306 16.30 4.03 -4.94
N ILE A 307 17.13 3.25 -5.52
CA ILE A 307 18.56 3.26 -5.27
C ILE A 307 19.33 3.23 -6.59
#